data_24f46a051b81a6173e79538491e9b127
#
_entry.id   24f46a051b81a6173e79538491e9b127
#
_cell.length_a   1.000
_cell.length_b   1.000
_cell.length_c   1.000
_cell.angle_alpha   90.00
_cell.angle_beta   90.00
_cell.angle_gamma   90.00
#
_symmetry.space_group_name_H-M   'P 1'
#
loop_
_entity.id
_entity.type
_entity.pdbx_description
1 polymer ?
#
loop_
_entity_poly.entity_id
_entity_poly.type
_entity_poly.pdbx_seq_one_letter_code
_entity_poly.pdbx_strand_id
1 'polypeptide(L)'
;MAPIILAVGAGIILLLGTGHGVLTLLDTIRPRYFTPSDEGVRLAMEGVRTAMQHGKPVSSKGNLWRSWLGFNLSHSLGIVVLGGALLVFALHHFTAFAQSVLIQCSAVGITSAYLVISICFWFWVPTAGFGVALACIVMAAALA
;
A
#
# COMPACT_ATOMS: atom_id res chain seq x y z
N MET A 1 13.82 -1.36 -23.09
CA MET A 1 12.37 -1.12 -22.83
C MET A 1 11.94 -1.79 -21.52
N ALA A 2 12.24 -3.06 -21.28
CA ALA A 2 11.83 -3.79 -20.07
C ALA A 2 12.17 -3.10 -18.73
N PRO A 3 13.38 -2.53 -18.51
CA PRO A 3 13.68 -1.81 -17.26
C PRO A 3 12.78 -0.60 -17.03
N ILE A 4 12.43 0.14 -18.09
CA ILE A 4 11.54 1.30 -17.98
C ILE A 4 10.12 0.88 -17.59
N ILE A 5 9.62 -0.21 -18.17
CA ILE A 5 8.31 -0.77 -17.84
C ILE A 5 8.27 -1.19 -16.37
N LEU A 6 9.31 -1.89 -15.90
CA LEU A 6 9.44 -2.26 -14.48
C LEU A 6 9.49 -1.01 -13.59
N ALA A 7 10.23 0.02 -13.98
CA ALA A 7 10.31 1.28 -13.22
C ALA A 7 8.96 1.99 -13.11
N VAL A 8 8.15 1.97 -14.18
CA VAL A 8 6.79 2.53 -14.16
C VAL A 8 5.91 1.77 -13.15
N GLY A 9 5.89 0.44 -13.21
CA GLY A 9 5.14 -0.37 -12.26
C GLY A 9 5.58 -0.15 -10.80
N ALA A 10 6.89 -0.12 -10.57
CA ALA A 10 7.49 0.16 -9.27
C ALA A 10 7.12 1.56 -8.75
N GLY A 11 7.15 2.57 -9.61
CA GLY A 11 6.75 3.95 -9.29
C GLY A 11 5.28 4.05 -8.86
N ILE A 12 4.39 3.34 -9.53
CA ILE A 12 2.97 3.28 -9.15
C ILE A 12 2.81 2.68 -7.76
N ILE A 13 3.48 1.56 -7.45
CA ILE A 13 3.45 0.94 -6.13
C ILE A 13 3.98 1.90 -5.06
N LEU A 14 5.10 2.58 -5.32
CA LEU A 14 5.66 3.58 -4.41
C LEU A 14 4.67 4.72 -4.13
N LEU A 15 4.02 5.25 -5.16
CA LEU A 15 3.04 6.32 -5.03
C LEU A 15 1.84 5.87 -4.19
N LEU A 16 1.33 4.65 -4.40
CA LEU A 16 0.23 4.10 -3.61
C LEU A 16 0.62 3.95 -2.14
N GLY A 17 1.77 3.34 -1.85
CA GLY A 17 2.23 3.15 -0.47
C GLY A 17 2.52 4.46 0.25
N THR A 18 3.25 5.37 -0.40
CA THR A 18 3.58 6.69 0.16
C THR A 18 2.32 7.52 0.37
N GLY A 19 1.44 7.56 -0.64
CA GLY A 19 0.17 8.28 -0.57
C GLY A 19 -0.70 7.78 0.58
N HIS A 20 -0.86 6.46 0.72
CA HIS A 20 -1.62 5.88 1.83
C HIS A 20 -1.02 6.25 3.20
N GLY A 21 0.29 6.12 3.37
CA GLY A 21 0.96 6.47 4.62
C GLY A 21 0.82 7.95 4.98
N VAL A 22 1.06 8.83 4.01
CA VAL A 22 0.93 10.28 4.19
C VAL A 22 -0.50 10.68 4.52
N LEU A 23 -1.50 10.18 3.78
CA LEU A 23 -2.91 10.48 4.04
C LEU A 23 -3.35 9.96 5.40
N THR A 24 -2.90 8.77 5.82
CA THR A 24 -3.17 8.23 7.15
C THR A 24 -2.62 9.13 8.25
N LEU A 25 -1.39 9.62 8.11
CA LEU A 25 -0.78 10.54 9.08
C LEU A 25 -1.49 11.90 9.11
N LEU A 26 -1.78 12.47 7.95
CA LEU A 26 -2.49 13.74 7.86
C LEU A 26 -3.90 13.66 8.46
N ASP A 27 -4.61 12.57 8.21
CA ASP A 27 -5.96 12.37 8.75
C ASP A 27 -5.96 12.16 10.28
N THR A 28 -4.83 11.68 10.83
CA THR A 28 -4.64 11.58 12.28
C THR A 28 -4.55 12.96 12.94
N ILE A 29 -3.94 13.94 12.26
CA ILE A 29 -3.76 15.31 12.74
C ILE A 29 -4.98 16.18 12.45
N ARG A 30 -5.53 16.05 11.24
CA ARG A 30 -6.70 16.80 10.75
C ARG A 30 -7.64 15.84 10.02
N PRO A 31 -8.66 15.27 10.69
CA PRO A 31 -9.62 14.36 10.08
C PRO A 31 -10.33 15.04 8.89
N ARG A 32 -9.99 14.63 7.67
CA ARG A 32 -10.52 15.24 6.45
C ARG A 32 -10.65 14.23 5.29
N TYR A 33 -9.65 13.38 5.11
CA TYR A 33 -9.55 12.54 3.91
C TYR A 33 -10.40 11.28 3.99
N PHE A 34 -10.53 10.72 5.19
CA PHE A 34 -11.34 9.52 5.48
C PHE A 34 -12.58 9.86 6.31
N THR A 35 -12.91 11.15 6.42
CA THR A 35 -14.06 11.62 7.19
C THR A 35 -15.23 11.82 6.25
N PRO A 36 -16.38 11.17 6.48
CA PRO A 36 -17.58 11.35 5.68
C PRO A 36 -18.10 12.78 5.71
N SER A 37 -18.72 13.21 4.61
CA SER A 37 -19.35 14.54 4.51
C SER A 37 -20.70 14.62 5.27
N ASP A 38 -21.36 13.49 5.47
CA ASP A 38 -22.59 13.41 6.27
C ASP A 38 -22.27 13.62 7.74
N GLU A 39 -22.97 14.56 8.38
CA GLU A 39 -22.69 14.95 9.76
C GLU A 39 -23.02 13.84 10.76
N GLY A 40 -24.11 13.10 10.57
CA GLY A 40 -24.50 11.99 11.44
C GLY A 40 -23.47 10.87 11.40
N VAL A 41 -23.00 10.52 10.20
CA VAL A 41 -21.96 9.49 10.01
C VAL A 41 -20.62 9.96 10.57
N ARG A 42 -20.27 11.24 10.40
CA ARG A 42 -19.06 11.85 10.98
C ARG A 42 -19.06 11.77 12.50
N LEU A 43 -20.16 12.14 13.15
CA LEU A 43 -20.30 12.07 14.62
C LEU A 43 -20.21 10.62 15.13
N ALA A 44 -20.82 9.67 14.42
CA ALA A 44 -20.73 8.26 14.76
C ALA A 44 -19.26 7.74 14.66
N MET A 45 -18.55 8.09 13.60
CA MET A 45 -17.12 7.75 13.44
C MET A 45 -16.24 8.38 14.52
N GLU A 46 -16.54 9.62 14.93
CA GLU A 46 -15.83 10.28 16.04
C GLU A 46 -16.06 9.57 17.37
N GLY A 47 -17.28 9.10 17.60
CA GLY A 47 -17.62 8.24 18.74
C GLY A 47 -16.83 6.92 18.72
N VAL A 48 -16.75 6.24 17.58
CA VAL A 48 -15.95 5.02 17.41
C VAL A 48 -14.47 5.31 17.66
N ARG A 49 -13.92 6.38 17.07
CA ARG A 49 -12.53 6.81 17.30
C ARG A 49 -12.24 7.05 18.78
N THR A 50 -13.14 7.75 19.47
CA THR A 50 -13.01 8.02 20.90
C THR A 50 -13.04 6.71 21.71
N ALA A 51 -13.95 5.79 21.38
CA ALA A 51 -14.01 4.48 22.02
C ALA A 51 -12.71 3.66 21.80
N MET A 52 -12.15 3.71 20.60
CA MET A 52 -10.87 3.06 20.29
C MET A 52 -9.68 3.65 21.06
N GLN A 53 -9.72 4.97 21.34
CA GLN A 53 -8.67 5.66 22.11
C GLN A 53 -8.75 5.40 23.61
N HIS A 54 -9.98 5.36 24.17
CA HIS A 54 -10.23 5.30 25.60
C HIS A 54 -10.76 3.94 26.08
N GLY A 55 -11.03 3.00 25.18
CA GLY A 55 -11.45 1.64 25.52
C GLY A 55 -10.41 0.86 26.29
N LYS A 56 -10.77 -0.34 26.77
CA LYS A 56 -9.84 -1.23 27.47
C LYS A 56 -8.58 -1.44 26.61
N PRO A 57 -7.39 -1.28 27.19
CA PRO A 57 -6.15 -1.47 26.46
C PRO A 57 -6.03 -2.91 25.96
N VAL A 58 -5.61 -3.08 24.70
CA VAL A 58 -5.30 -4.40 24.12
C VAL A 58 -4.05 -5.00 24.80
N SER A 59 -3.18 -4.13 25.33
CA SER A 59 -2.00 -4.48 26.11
C SER A 59 -1.68 -3.35 27.10
N SER A 60 -0.75 -3.58 28.00
CA SER A 60 -0.29 -2.55 28.97
C SER A 60 0.23 -1.26 28.33
N LYS A 61 0.52 -1.26 27.02
CA LYS A 61 1.13 -0.13 26.30
C LYS A 61 0.34 0.35 25.07
N GLY A 62 -0.81 -0.24 24.74
CA GLY A 62 -1.53 0.08 23.51
C GLY A 62 -3.04 0.01 23.62
N ASN A 63 -3.71 0.97 23.02
CA ASN A 63 -5.14 0.93 22.76
C ASN A 63 -5.43 0.54 21.30
N LEU A 64 -6.67 0.25 20.99
CA LEU A 64 -7.07 -0.20 19.65
C LEU A 64 -6.77 0.84 18.56
N TRP A 65 -6.86 2.13 18.88
CA TRP A 65 -6.51 3.22 17.96
C TRP A 65 -5.04 3.19 17.53
N ARG A 66 -4.13 3.03 18.51
CA ARG A 66 -2.69 2.92 18.22
C ARG A 66 -2.37 1.68 17.40
N SER A 67 -3.03 0.56 17.69
CA SER A 67 -2.87 -0.67 16.92
C SER A 67 -3.36 -0.51 15.49
N TRP A 68 -4.50 0.14 15.28
CA TRP A 68 -5.04 0.45 13.96
C TRP A 68 -4.09 1.36 13.16
N LEU A 69 -3.59 2.43 13.80
CA LEU A 69 -2.63 3.33 13.16
C LEU A 69 -1.33 2.61 12.81
N GLY A 70 -0.79 1.81 13.74
CA GLY A 70 0.41 1.02 13.51
C GLY A 70 0.24 0.02 12.35
N PHE A 71 -0.92 -0.63 12.25
CA PHE A 71 -1.25 -1.50 11.13
C PHE A 71 -1.23 -0.75 9.79
N ASN A 72 -1.91 0.40 9.71
CA ASN A 72 -1.94 1.20 8.47
C ASN A 72 -0.54 1.69 8.05
N LEU A 73 0.27 2.12 9.00
CA LEU A 73 1.64 2.57 8.71
C LEU A 73 2.55 1.41 8.29
N SER A 74 2.46 0.25 8.95
CA SER A 74 3.25 -0.93 8.56
C SER A 74 2.82 -1.49 7.20
N HIS A 75 1.52 -1.44 6.90
CA HIS A 75 1.01 -1.78 5.58
C HIS A 75 1.57 -0.85 4.50
N SER A 76 1.52 0.45 4.72
CA SER A 76 2.11 1.46 3.81
C SER A 76 3.60 1.23 3.62
N LEU A 77 4.34 0.96 4.71
CA LEU A 77 5.77 0.68 4.66
C LEU A 77 6.07 -0.56 3.80
N GLY A 78 5.28 -1.63 3.95
CA GLY A 78 5.43 -2.85 3.12
C GLY A 78 5.29 -2.55 1.62
N ILE A 79 4.30 -1.74 1.24
CA ILE A 79 4.09 -1.31 -0.15
C ILE A 79 5.26 -0.44 -0.65
N VAL A 80 5.74 0.50 0.17
CA VAL A 80 6.89 1.37 -0.16
C VAL A 80 8.17 0.55 -0.34
N VAL A 81 8.41 -0.43 0.54
CA VAL A 81 9.58 -1.32 0.42
C VAL A 81 9.52 -2.16 -0.85
N LEU A 82 8.35 -2.71 -1.18
CA LEU A 82 8.15 -3.46 -2.43
C LEU A 82 8.44 -2.59 -3.65
N GLY A 83 7.80 -1.42 -3.74
CA GLY A 83 7.99 -0.50 -4.86
C GLY A 83 9.42 0.01 -4.95
N GLY A 84 10.05 0.33 -3.81
CA GLY A 84 11.45 0.76 -3.73
C GLY A 84 12.43 -0.31 -4.20
N ALA A 85 12.26 -1.55 -3.75
CA ALA A 85 13.08 -2.67 -4.19
C ALA A 85 12.96 -2.91 -5.71
N LEU A 86 11.73 -2.92 -6.24
CA LEU A 86 11.51 -3.08 -7.68
C LEU A 86 12.11 -1.92 -8.48
N LEU A 87 12.05 -0.68 -7.96
CA LEU A 87 12.68 0.47 -8.61
C LEU A 87 14.20 0.35 -8.62
N VAL A 88 14.82 -0.12 -7.53
CA VAL A 88 16.27 -0.38 -7.48
C VAL A 88 16.64 -1.47 -8.50
N PHE A 89 15.88 -2.55 -8.60
CA PHE A 89 16.09 -3.54 -9.64
C PHE A 89 15.97 -2.95 -11.04
N ALA A 90 14.95 -2.14 -11.30
CA ALA A 90 14.73 -1.54 -12.60
C ALA A 90 15.89 -0.62 -13.03
N LEU A 91 16.42 0.19 -12.11
CA LEU A 91 17.40 1.23 -12.41
C LEU A 91 18.86 0.74 -12.33
N HIS A 92 19.17 -0.18 -11.42
CA HIS A 92 20.55 -0.53 -11.11
C HIS A 92 20.88 -2.02 -11.27
N HIS A 93 19.89 -2.90 -11.15
CA HIS A 93 20.12 -4.35 -11.10
C HIS A 93 19.16 -5.13 -12.01
N PHE A 94 18.80 -4.57 -13.17
CA PHE A 94 17.80 -5.20 -14.05
C PHE A 94 18.22 -6.60 -14.49
N THR A 95 19.50 -6.85 -14.74
CA THR A 95 20.03 -8.18 -15.09
C THR A 95 19.72 -9.22 -14.00
N ALA A 96 19.82 -8.84 -12.71
CA ALA A 96 19.49 -9.74 -11.62
C ALA A 96 17.98 -10.05 -11.57
N PHE A 97 17.13 -9.07 -11.86
CA PHE A 97 15.68 -9.29 -12.01
C PHE A 97 15.41 -10.23 -13.21
N ALA A 98 16.02 -9.98 -14.36
CA ALA A 98 15.83 -10.73 -15.60
C ALA A 98 16.24 -12.21 -15.47
N GLN A 99 17.31 -12.49 -14.75
CA GLN A 99 17.89 -13.85 -14.62
C GLN A 99 17.31 -14.66 -13.46
N SER A 100 16.56 -14.03 -12.54
CA SER A 100 16.05 -14.69 -11.33
C SER A 100 14.55 -14.92 -11.38
N VAL A 101 14.16 -16.14 -11.70
CA VAL A 101 12.75 -16.57 -11.63
C VAL A 101 12.16 -16.34 -10.22
N LEU A 102 12.96 -16.52 -9.16
CA LEU A 102 12.53 -16.29 -7.79
C LEU A 102 12.14 -14.82 -7.56
N ILE A 103 12.95 -13.87 -8.04
CA ILE A 103 12.65 -12.42 -7.91
C ILE A 103 11.39 -12.07 -8.70
N GLN A 104 11.27 -12.56 -9.94
CA GLN A 104 10.09 -12.33 -10.79
C GLN A 104 8.81 -12.91 -10.17
N CYS A 105 8.85 -14.17 -9.74
CA CYS A 105 7.71 -14.81 -9.09
C CYS A 105 7.32 -14.12 -7.77
N SER A 106 8.30 -13.69 -6.98
CA SER A 106 8.04 -12.92 -5.75
C SER A 106 7.38 -11.58 -6.04
N ALA A 107 7.89 -10.84 -7.02
CA ALA A 107 7.33 -9.55 -7.44
C ALA A 107 5.88 -9.71 -7.93
N VAL A 108 5.63 -10.66 -8.82
CA VAL A 108 4.28 -10.96 -9.33
C VAL A 108 3.37 -11.44 -8.21
N GLY A 109 3.82 -12.39 -7.38
CA GLY A 109 3.00 -12.98 -6.30
C GLY A 109 2.59 -11.95 -5.25
N ILE A 110 3.53 -11.12 -4.77
CA ILE A 110 3.23 -10.09 -3.77
C ILE A 110 2.31 -9.02 -4.37
N THR A 111 2.58 -8.55 -5.60
CA THR A 111 1.73 -7.54 -6.26
C THR A 111 0.32 -8.08 -6.54
N SER A 112 0.21 -9.36 -6.93
CA SER A 112 -1.09 -10.05 -7.09
C SER A 112 -1.86 -10.13 -5.78
N ALA A 113 -1.19 -10.44 -4.67
CA ALA A 113 -1.83 -10.47 -3.35
C ALA A 113 -2.39 -9.09 -2.97
N TYR A 114 -1.64 -8.01 -3.18
CA TYR A 114 -2.14 -6.65 -2.97
C TYR A 114 -3.32 -6.31 -3.90
N LEU A 115 -3.28 -6.75 -5.16
CA LEU A 115 -4.40 -6.58 -6.09
C LEU A 115 -5.66 -7.29 -5.59
N VAL A 116 -5.55 -8.56 -5.17
CA VAL A 116 -6.69 -9.32 -4.62
C VAL A 116 -7.26 -8.63 -3.38
N ILE A 117 -6.39 -8.22 -2.44
CA ILE A 117 -6.82 -7.49 -1.24
C ILE A 117 -7.52 -6.18 -1.63
N SER A 118 -7.02 -5.46 -2.62
CA SER A 118 -7.64 -4.21 -3.06
C SER A 118 -9.01 -4.42 -3.72
N ILE A 119 -9.18 -5.49 -4.49
CA ILE A 119 -10.47 -5.86 -5.09
C ILE A 119 -11.49 -6.21 -3.98
N CYS A 120 -11.06 -6.94 -2.97
CA CYS A 120 -11.98 -7.43 -1.93
C CYS A 120 -12.37 -6.39 -0.90
N PHE A 121 -11.48 -5.44 -0.56
CA PHE A 121 -11.62 -4.62 0.64
C PHE A 121 -11.46 -3.11 0.41
N TRP A 122 -10.99 -2.68 -0.78
CA TRP A 122 -10.66 -1.29 -1.04
C TRP A 122 -11.56 -0.71 -2.14
N PHE A 123 -11.22 0.46 -2.61
CA PHE A 123 -11.93 1.17 -3.69
C PHE A 123 -11.11 1.12 -5.00
N TRP A 124 -11.69 1.66 -6.07
CA TRP A 124 -11.15 1.49 -7.43
C TRP A 124 -9.71 2.01 -7.65
N VAL A 125 -9.27 3.06 -6.91
CA VAL A 125 -7.95 3.69 -7.16
C VAL A 125 -6.78 2.73 -6.87
N PRO A 126 -6.64 2.13 -5.66
CA PRO A 126 -5.59 1.16 -5.43
C PRO A 126 -5.75 -0.10 -6.29
N THR A 127 -6.98 -0.52 -6.58
CA THR A 127 -7.23 -1.67 -7.44
C THR A 127 -6.70 -1.43 -8.86
N ALA A 128 -7.00 -0.29 -9.46
CA ALA A 128 -6.47 0.09 -10.77
C ALA A 128 -4.94 0.22 -10.72
N GLY A 129 -4.40 0.85 -9.69
CA GLY A 129 -2.96 1.04 -9.54
C GLY A 129 -2.20 -0.28 -9.43
N PHE A 130 -2.63 -1.21 -8.56
CA PHE A 130 -1.99 -2.54 -8.47
C PHE A 130 -2.21 -3.37 -9.74
N GLY A 131 -3.35 -3.24 -10.42
CA GLY A 131 -3.59 -3.90 -11.71
C GLY A 131 -2.62 -3.46 -12.79
N VAL A 132 -2.42 -2.14 -12.95
CA VAL A 132 -1.44 -1.59 -13.91
C VAL A 132 -0.02 -1.96 -13.52
N ALA A 133 0.34 -1.86 -12.23
CA ALA A 133 1.67 -2.23 -11.75
C ALA A 133 1.97 -3.71 -12.02
N LEU A 134 1.01 -4.61 -11.75
CA LEU A 134 1.15 -6.04 -12.04
C LEU A 134 1.36 -6.28 -13.53
N ALA A 135 0.57 -5.64 -14.39
CA ALA A 135 0.75 -5.75 -15.84
C ALA A 135 2.16 -5.29 -16.28
N CYS A 136 2.68 -4.19 -15.73
CA CYS A 136 4.03 -3.73 -15.98
C CYS A 136 5.10 -4.74 -15.53
N ILE A 137 4.97 -5.34 -14.34
CA ILE A 137 5.92 -6.32 -13.81
C ILE A 137 5.93 -7.58 -14.67
N VAL A 138 4.75 -8.12 -15.02
CA VAL A 138 4.63 -9.30 -15.88
C VAL A 138 5.21 -9.03 -17.27
N MET A 139 4.91 -7.87 -17.85
CA MET A 139 5.46 -7.49 -19.16
C MET A 139 6.99 -7.32 -19.11
N ALA A 140 7.51 -6.70 -18.05
CA ALA A 140 8.96 -6.56 -17.87
C ALA A 140 9.65 -7.92 -17.72
N ALA A 141 9.04 -8.88 -17.02
CA ALA A 141 9.55 -10.24 -16.88
C ALA A 141 9.49 -11.03 -18.20
N ALA A 142 8.43 -10.84 -19.00
CA ALA A 142 8.28 -11.50 -20.30
C ALA A 142 9.24 -10.96 -21.38
N LEU A 143 9.73 -9.74 -21.21
CA LEU A 143 10.67 -9.07 -22.12
C LEU A 143 12.12 -9.15 -21.63
N ALA A 144 12.35 -9.80 -20.50
CA ALA A 144 13.68 -9.98 -19.88
C ALA A 144 14.36 -11.24 -20.39
#